data_e5c2ce40712e0a132c016a73d021f275
#
_entry.id   e5c2ce40712e0a132c016a73d021f275
#
_cell.length_a   1.000
_cell.length_b   1.000
_cell.length_c   1.000
_cell.angle_alpha   90.00
_cell.angle_beta   90.00
_cell.angle_gamma   90.00
#
_symmetry.space_group_name_H-M   'P 1'
#
loop_
_entity.id
_entity.type
_entity.pdbx_description
1 polymer ?
#
loop_
_entity_poly.entity_id
_entity_poly.type
_entity_poly.pdbx_seq_one_letter_code
_entity_poly.pdbx_strand_id
1 'polypeptide(L)'
;MYKLVLLRHGESVWNQENRFTGWTDVDLSERGVTEAHHAATLLREGGFTFDIAFSSVLKRAIRTLWIVQDDLDLLWLPVQRSWRLNERHYGALQGLNKTEMVEKFGEAQVKIWRRSYATPPPPL
;
A
#
# COMPACT_ATOMS: atom_id res chain seq x y z
N MET A 1 -14.75 17.45 16.47
CA MET A 1 -14.66 16.02 16.12
C MET A 1 -13.50 15.81 15.15
N TYR A 2 -12.69 14.83 15.43
CA TYR A 2 -11.59 14.45 14.53
C TYR A 2 -12.12 13.56 13.40
N LYS A 3 -11.56 13.75 12.21
CA LYS A 3 -11.87 12.92 11.04
C LYS A 3 -10.61 12.18 10.61
N LEU A 4 -10.73 10.89 10.37
CA LEU A 4 -9.65 10.04 9.88
C LEU A 4 -10.01 9.49 8.50
N VAL A 5 -9.15 9.74 7.53
CA VAL A 5 -9.28 9.15 6.19
C VAL A 5 -8.17 8.13 6.02
N LEU A 6 -8.54 6.91 5.69
CA LEU A 6 -7.62 5.82 5.37
C LEU A 6 -7.61 5.62 3.86
N LEU A 7 -6.45 5.80 3.26
CA LEU A 7 -6.27 5.64 1.83
C LEU A 7 -5.24 4.54 1.55
N ARG A 8 -5.64 3.56 0.75
CA ARG A 8 -4.72 2.54 0.26
C ARG A 8 -4.01 3.05 -0.99
N HIS A 9 -2.71 2.70 -1.14
CA HIS A 9 -2.01 2.98 -2.38
C HIS A 9 -2.64 2.23 -3.56
N GLY A 10 -2.42 2.74 -4.77
CA GLY A 10 -2.88 2.10 -5.99
C GLY A 10 -2.07 0.86 -6.36
N GLU A 11 -2.38 0.29 -7.52
CA GLU A 11 -1.68 -0.90 -8.02
C GLU A 11 -0.17 -0.66 -8.08
N SER A 12 0.60 -1.58 -7.49
CA SER A 12 2.06 -1.60 -7.63
C SER A 12 2.48 -2.50 -8.79
N VAL A 13 3.74 -2.36 -9.22
CA VAL A 13 4.31 -3.21 -10.28
C VAL A 13 4.17 -4.69 -9.92
N TRP A 14 4.41 -5.06 -8.68
CA TRP A 14 4.29 -6.46 -8.25
C TRP A 14 2.86 -6.92 -8.01
N ASN A 15 1.90 -6.01 -7.72
CA ASN A 15 0.48 -6.35 -7.76
C ASN A 15 0.09 -6.76 -9.20
N GLN A 16 0.56 -6.02 -10.18
CA GLN A 16 0.32 -6.31 -11.59
C GLN A 16 0.91 -7.67 -11.99
N GLU A 17 2.07 -8.04 -11.44
CA GLU A 17 2.75 -9.30 -11.68
C GLU A 17 2.27 -10.43 -10.78
N ASN A 18 1.29 -10.20 -9.91
CA ASN A 18 0.76 -11.18 -8.95
C ASN A 18 1.84 -11.74 -8.01
N ARG A 19 2.71 -10.88 -7.51
CA ARG A 19 3.79 -11.25 -6.59
C ARG A 19 3.51 -10.76 -5.18
N PHE A 20 3.99 -11.49 -4.18
CA PHE A 20 4.04 -11.03 -2.80
C PHE A 20 5.02 -9.87 -2.69
N THR A 21 4.56 -8.74 -2.18
CA THR A 21 5.37 -7.52 -2.11
C THR A 21 5.94 -7.28 -0.70
N GLY A 22 5.06 -7.12 0.28
CA GLY A 22 5.48 -6.86 1.66
C GLY A 22 6.32 -5.61 1.79
N TRP A 23 7.55 -5.75 2.28
CA TRP A 23 8.48 -4.65 2.48
C TRP A 23 9.41 -4.38 1.30
N THR A 24 9.31 -5.16 0.24
CA THR A 24 10.04 -4.86 -0.99
C THR A 24 9.53 -3.54 -1.56
N ASP A 25 10.45 -2.61 -1.83
CA ASP A 25 10.11 -1.22 -2.14
C ASP A 25 9.83 -0.99 -3.61
N VAL A 26 8.83 -1.70 -4.13
CA VAL A 26 8.39 -1.53 -5.52
C VAL A 26 7.50 -0.31 -5.66
N ASP A 27 7.58 0.33 -6.82
CA ASP A 27 6.82 1.52 -7.15
C ASP A 27 5.39 1.18 -7.62
N LEU A 28 4.59 2.21 -7.81
CA LEU A 28 3.28 2.11 -8.44
C LEU A 28 3.45 1.77 -9.93
N SER A 29 2.50 0.98 -10.46
CA SER A 29 2.32 0.85 -11.91
C SER A 29 1.67 2.13 -12.45
N GLU A 30 1.58 2.26 -13.79
CA GLU A 30 0.87 3.38 -14.41
C GLU A 30 -0.60 3.43 -13.95
N ARG A 31 -1.24 2.28 -13.83
CA ARG A 31 -2.59 2.19 -13.31
C ARG A 31 -2.67 2.68 -11.86
N GLY A 32 -1.69 2.33 -11.03
CA GLY A 32 -1.62 2.78 -9.64
C GLY A 32 -1.51 4.30 -9.53
N VAL A 33 -0.77 4.93 -10.40
CA VAL A 33 -0.68 6.40 -10.49
C VAL A 33 -2.05 6.99 -10.85
N THR A 34 -2.73 6.44 -11.84
CA THR A 34 -4.07 6.87 -12.23
C THR A 34 -5.08 6.72 -11.09
N GLU A 35 -4.99 5.61 -10.35
CA GLU A 35 -5.83 5.37 -9.19
C GLU A 35 -5.59 6.39 -8.08
N ALA A 36 -4.34 6.82 -7.87
CA ALA A 36 -4.02 7.85 -6.89
C ALA A 36 -4.64 9.21 -7.28
N HIS A 37 -4.59 9.59 -8.55
CA HIS A 37 -5.26 10.78 -9.06
C HIS A 37 -6.77 10.70 -8.88
N HIS A 38 -7.36 9.55 -9.13
CA HIS A 38 -8.79 9.33 -8.93
C HIS A 38 -9.18 9.48 -7.46
N ALA A 39 -8.39 8.91 -6.55
CA ALA A 39 -8.61 9.06 -5.12
C ALA A 39 -8.57 10.53 -4.68
N ALA A 40 -7.64 11.32 -5.21
CA ALA A 40 -7.57 12.75 -4.95
C ALA A 40 -8.84 13.46 -5.42
N THR A 41 -9.34 13.12 -6.59
CA THR A 41 -10.59 13.67 -7.11
C THR A 41 -11.77 13.38 -6.18
N LEU A 42 -11.89 12.15 -5.69
CA LEU A 42 -12.94 11.76 -4.75
C LEU A 42 -12.85 12.54 -3.44
N LEU A 43 -11.64 12.75 -2.93
CA LEU A 43 -11.43 13.54 -1.70
C LEU A 43 -11.82 15.01 -1.90
N ARG A 44 -11.50 15.58 -3.06
CA ARG A 44 -11.88 16.95 -3.40
C ARG A 44 -13.39 17.10 -3.48
N GLU A 45 -14.05 16.19 -4.20
CA GLU A 45 -15.51 16.19 -4.35
C GLU A 45 -16.23 15.99 -3.03
N GLY A 46 -15.64 15.22 -2.11
CA GLY A 46 -16.17 15.01 -0.76
C GLY A 46 -15.94 16.21 0.17
N GLY A 47 -15.21 17.22 -0.26
CA GLY A 47 -14.93 18.41 0.54
C GLY A 47 -14.00 18.15 1.73
N PHE A 48 -13.17 17.13 1.68
CA PHE A 48 -12.25 16.82 2.77
C PHE A 48 -11.10 17.82 2.84
N THR A 49 -10.78 18.24 4.07
CA THR A 49 -9.61 19.04 4.39
C THR A 49 -8.76 18.32 5.42
N PHE A 50 -7.46 18.60 5.44
CA PHE A 50 -6.52 17.87 6.28
C PHE A 50 -5.57 18.79 7.01
N ASP A 51 -5.17 18.38 8.21
CA ASP A 51 -4.18 19.11 9.04
C ASP A 51 -2.82 18.41 9.05
N ILE A 52 -2.80 17.09 8.86
CA ILE A 52 -1.59 16.27 8.88
C ILE A 52 -1.82 14.98 8.08
N ALA A 53 -0.76 14.46 7.50
CA ALA A 53 -0.78 13.17 6.83
C ALA A 53 0.25 12.21 7.46
N PHE A 54 -0.07 10.94 7.42
CA PHE A 54 0.80 9.85 7.86
C PHE A 54 1.00 8.90 6.70
N SER A 55 2.22 8.38 6.53
CA SER A 55 2.55 7.41 5.50
C SER A 55 3.53 6.39 6.03
N SER A 56 3.56 5.22 5.39
CA SER A 56 4.67 4.29 5.54
C SER A 56 5.92 4.85 4.88
N VAL A 57 7.01 4.10 4.96
CA VAL A 57 8.27 4.45 4.30
C VAL A 57 8.45 3.74 2.96
N LEU A 58 7.44 3.03 2.48
CA LEU A 58 7.47 2.36 1.18
C LEU A 58 7.14 3.35 0.07
N LYS A 59 7.89 3.29 -1.01
CA LYS A 59 7.80 4.21 -2.15
C LYS A 59 6.38 4.30 -2.72
N ARG A 60 5.70 3.18 -2.87
CA ARG A 60 4.33 3.15 -3.41
C ARG A 60 3.34 3.94 -2.57
N ALA A 61 3.50 3.92 -1.24
CA ALA A 61 2.66 4.70 -0.33
C ALA A 61 3.04 6.19 -0.35
N ILE A 62 4.33 6.48 -0.32
CA ILE A 62 4.84 7.85 -0.37
C ILE A 62 4.42 8.53 -1.67
N ARG A 63 4.56 7.85 -2.80
CA ARG A 63 4.19 8.39 -4.10
C ARG A 63 2.68 8.62 -4.21
N THR A 64 1.87 7.71 -3.67
CA THR A 64 0.41 7.90 -3.61
C THR A 64 0.07 9.17 -2.85
N LEU A 65 0.69 9.38 -1.70
CA LEU A 65 0.47 10.60 -0.92
C LEU A 65 0.93 11.85 -1.66
N TRP A 66 2.09 11.82 -2.31
CA TRP A 66 2.57 12.95 -3.12
C TRP A 66 1.60 13.34 -4.22
N ILE A 67 1.03 12.35 -4.92
CA ILE A 67 0.05 12.61 -5.97
C ILE A 67 -1.19 13.27 -5.39
N VAL A 68 -1.70 12.77 -4.27
CA VAL A 68 -2.87 13.33 -3.60
C VAL A 68 -2.60 14.76 -3.12
N GLN A 69 -1.44 14.99 -2.48
CA GLN A 69 -1.07 16.33 -2.02
C GLN A 69 -0.95 17.32 -3.17
N ASP A 70 -0.35 16.91 -4.28
CA ASP A 70 -0.20 17.76 -5.46
C ASP A 70 -1.56 18.09 -6.07
N ASP A 71 -2.39 17.10 -6.29
CA ASP A 71 -3.72 17.27 -6.89
C ASP A 71 -4.65 18.14 -6.02
N LEU A 72 -4.53 18.07 -4.70
CA LEU A 72 -5.33 18.84 -3.76
C LEU A 72 -4.69 20.18 -3.37
N ASP A 73 -3.52 20.49 -3.93
CA ASP A 73 -2.73 21.67 -3.57
C ASP A 73 -2.41 21.73 -2.06
N LEU A 74 -2.01 20.58 -1.52
CA LEU A 74 -1.69 20.42 -0.10
C LEU A 74 -0.20 20.12 0.13
N LEU A 75 0.69 20.72 -0.67
CA LEU A 75 2.13 20.46 -0.56
C LEU A 75 2.69 20.92 0.79
N TRP A 76 2.04 21.88 1.42
CA TRP A 76 2.41 22.41 2.74
C TRP A 76 2.09 21.47 3.90
N LEU A 77 1.24 20.47 3.68
CA LEU A 77 0.73 19.61 4.73
C LEU A 77 1.87 18.88 5.45
N PRO A 78 1.94 18.93 6.80
CA PRO A 78 2.93 18.13 7.53
C PRO A 78 2.73 16.64 7.28
N VAL A 79 3.82 15.92 7.05
CA VAL A 79 3.80 14.48 6.81
C VAL A 79 4.71 13.79 7.80
N GLN A 80 4.19 12.78 8.49
CA GLN A 80 4.98 11.89 9.34
C GLN A 80 5.06 10.51 8.67
N ARG A 81 6.26 9.98 8.56
CA ARG A 81 6.50 8.64 8.01
C ARG A 81 6.96 7.70 9.10
N SER A 82 6.46 6.47 9.04
CA SER A 82 6.86 5.43 9.99
C SER A 82 6.82 4.07 9.31
N TRP A 83 7.86 3.26 9.55
CA TRP A 83 7.87 1.87 9.09
C TRP A 83 6.73 1.05 9.70
N ARG A 84 6.20 1.49 10.83
CA ARG A 84 5.06 0.83 11.49
C ARG A 84 3.79 0.85 10.66
N LEU A 85 3.72 1.74 9.66
CA LEU A 85 2.62 1.80 8.69
C LEU A 85 2.90 1.00 7.43
N ASN A 86 4.05 0.35 7.34
CA ASN A 86 4.35 -0.53 6.20
C ASN A 86 3.34 -1.66 6.11
N GLU A 87 3.17 -2.15 4.89
CA GLU A 87 2.45 -3.37 4.64
C GLU A 87 3.09 -4.53 5.42
N ARG A 88 2.31 -5.57 5.66
CA ARG A 88 2.78 -6.81 6.25
C ARG A 88 4.05 -7.32 5.56
N HIS A 89 5.02 -7.76 6.34
CA HIS A 89 6.21 -8.42 5.82
C HIS A 89 5.85 -9.87 5.44
N TYR A 90 6.22 -10.30 4.27
CA TYR A 90 5.93 -11.66 3.79
C TYR A 90 7.12 -12.61 3.86
N GLY A 91 8.22 -12.23 4.52
CA GLY A 91 9.38 -13.10 4.72
C GLY A 91 9.93 -13.63 3.40
N ALA A 92 10.16 -14.94 3.35
CA ALA A 92 10.69 -15.60 2.15
C ALA A 92 9.71 -15.65 0.97
N LEU A 93 8.43 -15.30 1.17
CA LEU A 93 7.46 -15.22 0.08
C LEU A 93 7.63 -13.97 -0.79
N GLN A 94 8.32 -12.95 -0.31
CA GLN A 94 8.50 -11.70 -1.05
C GLN A 94 9.16 -11.93 -2.41
N GLY A 95 8.54 -11.41 -3.46
CA GLY A 95 8.96 -11.59 -4.84
C GLY A 95 8.43 -12.85 -5.51
N LEU A 96 7.84 -13.76 -4.76
CA LEU A 96 7.30 -15.00 -5.30
C LEU A 96 5.88 -14.79 -5.84
N ASN A 97 5.50 -15.56 -6.86
CA ASN A 97 4.18 -15.50 -7.46
C ASN A 97 3.13 -16.09 -6.51
N LYS A 98 2.03 -15.39 -6.31
CA LYS A 98 0.98 -15.81 -5.38
C LYS A 98 0.29 -17.11 -5.81
N THR A 99 -0.01 -17.24 -7.10
CA THR A 99 -0.65 -18.44 -7.65
C THR A 99 0.26 -19.66 -7.53
N GLU A 100 1.55 -19.50 -7.83
CA GLU A 100 2.53 -20.57 -7.69
C GLU A 100 2.66 -21.05 -6.24
N MET A 101 2.58 -20.11 -5.28
CA MET A 101 2.65 -20.47 -3.86
C MET A 101 1.38 -21.22 -3.41
N VAL A 102 0.21 -20.86 -3.94
CA VAL A 102 -1.03 -21.60 -3.71
C VAL A 102 -0.90 -23.05 -4.24
N GLU A 103 -0.33 -23.24 -5.41
CA GLU A 103 -0.10 -24.55 -5.99
C GLU A 103 0.89 -25.37 -5.13
N LYS A 104 1.92 -24.73 -4.60
CA LYS A 104 2.96 -25.40 -3.81
C LYS A 104 2.54 -25.72 -2.38
N PHE A 105 1.89 -24.78 -1.69
CA PHE A 105 1.56 -24.87 -0.26
C PHE A 105 0.08 -25.05 0.04
N GLY A 106 -0.79 -24.90 -0.95
CA GLY A 106 -2.24 -24.95 -0.78
C GLY A 106 -2.84 -23.58 -0.44
N GLU A 107 -4.08 -23.39 -0.86
CA GLU A 107 -4.80 -22.13 -0.68
C GLU A 107 -4.99 -21.75 0.79
N ALA A 108 -5.34 -22.74 1.64
CA ALA A 108 -5.57 -22.50 3.06
C ALA A 108 -4.31 -21.98 3.78
N GLN A 109 -3.14 -22.59 3.50
CA GLN A 109 -1.88 -22.17 4.12
C GLN A 109 -1.46 -20.77 3.65
N VAL A 110 -1.57 -20.49 2.35
CA VAL A 110 -1.25 -19.16 1.81
C VAL A 110 -2.18 -18.10 2.37
N LYS A 111 -3.47 -18.41 2.51
CA LYS A 111 -4.44 -17.50 3.12
C LYS A 111 -4.07 -17.16 4.57
N ILE A 112 -3.61 -18.15 5.34
CA ILE A 112 -3.12 -17.94 6.71
C ILE A 112 -1.95 -16.96 6.71
N TRP A 113 -0.95 -17.15 5.87
CA TRP A 113 0.21 -16.25 5.76
C TRP A 113 -0.19 -14.83 5.37
N ARG A 114 -1.20 -14.68 4.51
CA ARG A 114 -1.67 -13.37 4.04
C ARG A 114 -2.54 -12.64 5.05
N ARG A 115 -3.31 -13.35 5.87
CA ARG A 115 -4.41 -12.76 6.67
C ARG A 115 -4.26 -12.95 8.17
N SER A 116 -3.54 -13.97 8.64
CA SER A 116 -3.39 -14.22 10.07
C SER A 116 -2.60 -13.13 10.75
N TYR A 117 -3.03 -12.77 11.95
CA TYR A 117 -2.27 -11.86 12.82
C TYR A 117 -1.06 -12.55 13.43
N ALA A 118 -1.20 -13.81 13.85
CA ALA A 118 -0.21 -14.50 14.68
C ALA A 118 0.73 -15.42 13.91
N THR A 119 0.30 -15.97 12.77
CA THR A 119 1.10 -16.94 12.02
C THR A 119 1.94 -16.23 10.97
N PRO A 120 3.29 -16.15 11.16
CA PRO A 120 4.13 -15.47 10.18
C PRO A 120 4.34 -16.33 8.92
N PRO A 121 4.70 -15.69 7.79
CA PRO A 121 5.16 -16.41 6.62
C PRO A 121 6.53 -17.03 6.89
N PRO A 122 7.05 -17.88 5.97
CA PRO A 122 8.38 -18.45 6.12
C PRO A 122 9.43 -17.36 6.30
N PRO A 123 10.41 -17.52 7.21
CA PRO A 123 11.46 -16.54 7.43
C PRO A 123 12.41 -16.47 6.23
N LEU A 124 13.01 -15.30 6.09
CA LEU A 124 14.05 -15.07 5.09
C LEU A 124 15.23 -16.02 5.25
#